data_485bd699e749beb6fe596e3e64e9b6ad
#
_entry.id   485bd699e749beb6fe596e3e64e9b6ad
#
_cell.length_a   1.000
_cell.length_b   1.000
_cell.length_c   1.000
_cell.angle_alpha   90.00
_cell.angle_beta   90.00
_cell.angle_gamma   90.00
#
_symmetry.space_group_name_H-M   'P 1'
#
loop_
_entity.id
_entity.type
_entity.pdbx_description
1 polymer ?
#
loop_
_entity_poly.entity_id
_entity_poly.type
_entity_poly.pdbx_seq_one_letter_code
_entity_poly.pdbx_strand_id
1 'polypeptide(L)'
;MTKALVLLKGDSKKLKARLGADLAKRVESATPNKGMINPNFAHPDWDYITVADREITDEKSAREFGGDMYTRFKDKVTELEIDVDSKFVNDIQEGVAMAGYVFQRYKTKPKDPKIWFEKVNVVGAESYGIYDSIELARDLVSEPGNVLFPAEYARRAKVALTDVGVTVKVYH
;
A
#
# COMPACT_ATOMS: atom_id res chain seq x y z
N MET A 1 -4.19 -6.50 -18.08
CA MET A 1 -3.73 -5.75 -16.89
C MET A 1 -4.81 -4.76 -16.56
N THR A 2 -5.28 -4.75 -15.33
CA THR A 2 -6.35 -3.85 -14.88
C THR A 2 -5.72 -2.80 -13.96
N LYS A 3 -5.96 -1.51 -14.26
CA LYS A 3 -5.29 -0.38 -13.60
C LYS A 3 -6.26 0.50 -12.85
N ALA A 4 -5.87 0.93 -11.64
CA ALA A 4 -6.62 1.90 -10.85
C ALA A 4 -5.78 3.11 -10.50
N LEU A 5 -6.40 4.29 -10.57
CA LEU A 5 -5.86 5.58 -10.13
C LEU A 5 -6.66 6.11 -8.95
N VAL A 6 -5.96 6.55 -7.91
CA VAL A 6 -6.55 7.19 -6.72
C VAL A 6 -6.04 8.62 -6.62
N LEU A 7 -6.97 9.56 -6.48
CA LEU A 7 -6.73 11.00 -6.32
C LEU A 7 -7.46 11.52 -5.08
N LEU A 8 -7.12 12.73 -4.62
CA LEU A 8 -7.86 13.43 -3.57
C LEU A 8 -8.76 14.53 -4.16
N LYS A 9 -9.97 14.65 -3.59
CA LYS A 9 -10.85 15.78 -3.85
C LYS A 9 -10.23 17.04 -3.22
N GLY A 10 -10.35 18.18 -3.93
CA GLY A 10 -9.71 19.42 -3.49
C GLY A 10 -8.33 19.67 -4.10
N ASP A 11 -7.65 18.67 -4.60
CA ASP A 11 -6.42 18.84 -5.39
C ASP A 11 -6.75 19.16 -6.85
N SER A 12 -7.32 20.34 -7.07
CA SER A 12 -7.78 20.79 -8.40
C SER A 12 -6.68 20.75 -9.46
N LYS A 13 -5.42 20.94 -9.08
CA LYS A 13 -4.29 20.92 -10.02
C LYS A 13 -4.03 19.51 -10.53
N LYS A 14 -3.94 18.53 -9.63
CA LYS A 14 -3.76 17.11 -10.00
C LYS A 14 -4.99 16.55 -10.69
N LEU A 15 -6.19 16.85 -10.20
CA LEU A 15 -7.42 16.43 -10.86
C LEU A 15 -7.46 16.90 -12.33
N LYS A 16 -7.12 18.17 -12.61
CA LYS A 16 -7.07 18.69 -13.99
C LYS A 16 -5.95 18.03 -14.81
N ALA A 17 -4.80 17.83 -14.23
CA ALA A 17 -3.66 17.21 -14.91
C ALA A 17 -3.92 15.74 -15.28
N ARG A 18 -4.60 15.01 -14.41
CA ARG A 18 -4.85 13.57 -14.57
C ARG A 18 -6.15 13.25 -15.32
N LEU A 19 -7.18 14.07 -15.14
CA LEU A 19 -8.53 13.80 -15.66
C LEU A 19 -8.96 14.75 -16.77
N GLY A 20 -8.24 15.84 -16.97
CA GLY A 20 -8.69 16.95 -17.83
C GLY A 20 -9.66 17.91 -17.11
N ALA A 21 -9.85 19.11 -17.68
CA ALA A 21 -10.56 20.19 -17.01
C ALA A 21 -12.05 19.91 -16.75
N ASP A 22 -12.74 19.33 -17.73
CA ASP A 22 -14.19 19.10 -17.65
C ASP A 22 -14.54 18.05 -16.60
N LEU A 23 -13.76 16.99 -16.56
CA LEU A 23 -14.00 15.90 -15.65
C LEU A 23 -13.58 16.23 -14.22
N ALA A 24 -12.47 16.94 -14.05
CA ALA A 24 -12.06 17.47 -12.75
C ALA A 24 -13.17 18.34 -12.14
N LYS A 25 -13.78 19.23 -12.93
CA LYS A 25 -14.91 20.07 -12.49
C LYS A 25 -16.13 19.25 -12.07
N ARG A 26 -16.47 18.21 -12.84
CA ARG A 26 -17.58 17.28 -12.49
C ARG A 26 -17.32 16.53 -11.19
N VAL A 27 -16.09 16.07 -10.98
CA VAL A 27 -15.67 15.35 -9.75
C VAL A 27 -15.74 16.30 -8.55
N GLU A 28 -15.26 17.54 -8.68
CA GLU A 28 -15.30 18.54 -7.61
C GLU A 28 -16.74 18.86 -7.15
N SER A 29 -17.69 18.86 -8.08
CA SER A 29 -19.11 19.09 -7.78
C SER A 29 -19.89 17.85 -7.35
N ALA A 30 -19.30 16.65 -7.46
CA ALA A 30 -19.97 15.41 -7.14
C ALA A 30 -20.09 15.17 -5.62
N THR A 31 -21.21 14.57 -5.22
CA THR A 31 -21.41 14.12 -3.83
C THR A 31 -20.72 12.79 -3.62
N PRO A 32 -19.81 12.67 -2.63
CA PRO A 32 -19.12 11.43 -2.37
C PRO A 32 -20.06 10.38 -1.75
N ASN A 33 -19.87 9.13 -2.14
CA ASN A 33 -20.50 7.98 -1.49
C ASN A 33 -19.45 7.31 -0.58
N LYS A 34 -19.68 7.31 0.73
CA LYS A 34 -18.74 6.80 1.74
C LYS A 34 -17.34 7.41 1.60
N GLY A 35 -17.26 8.72 1.40
CA GLY A 35 -16.00 9.44 1.26
C GLY A 35 -15.26 9.20 -0.07
N MET A 36 -15.93 8.62 -1.07
CA MET A 36 -15.33 8.31 -2.37
C MET A 36 -16.23 8.77 -3.52
N ILE A 37 -15.60 9.28 -4.56
CA ILE A 37 -16.24 9.59 -5.84
C ILE A 37 -15.61 8.64 -6.87
N ASN A 38 -16.45 7.81 -7.48
CA ASN A 38 -16.04 6.96 -8.59
C ASN A 38 -16.66 7.51 -9.87
N PRO A 39 -15.91 8.29 -10.64
CA PRO A 39 -16.42 8.80 -11.88
C PRO A 39 -16.74 7.65 -12.84
N ASN A 40 -17.97 7.58 -13.31
CA ASN A 40 -18.39 6.54 -14.25
C ASN A 40 -18.11 7.00 -15.68
N PHE A 41 -16.87 6.89 -16.13
CA PHE A 41 -16.45 7.19 -17.51
C PHE A 41 -15.25 6.33 -17.92
N ALA A 42 -15.10 6.13 -19.23
CA ALA A 42 -13.94 5.45 -19.79
C ALA A 42 -12.73 6.41 -19.82
N HIS A 43 -11.59 5.95 -19.34
CA HIS A 43 -10.31 6.66 -19.44
C HIS A 43 -9.33 5.79 -20.24
N PRO A 44 -8.50 6.36 -21.13
CA PRO A 44 -7.61 5.57 -21.98
C PRO A 44 -6.58 4.75 -21.19
N ASP A 45 -6.13 5.25 -20.05
CA ASP A 45 -5.03 4.66 -19.29
C ASP A 45 -5.48 3.92 -18.02
N TRP A 46 -6.73 4.11 -17.58
CA TRP A 46 -7.22 3.61 -16.28
C TRP A 46 -8.57 2.93 -16.40
N ASP A 47 -8.67 1.71 -15.89
CA ASP A 47 -9.94 0.96 -15.81
C ASP A 47 -10.80 1.45 -14.64
N TYR A 48 -10.16 1.89 -13.56
CA TYR A 48 -10.81 2.45 -12.39
C TYR A 48 -10.17 3.77 -12.00
N ILE A 49 -11.00 4.76 -11.71
CA ILE A 49 -10.57 6.00 -11.09
C ILE A 49 -11.40 6.21 -9.82
N THR A 50 -10.75 6.53 -8.73
CA THR A 50 -11.38 6.87 -7.47
C THR A 50 -10.82 8.18 -6.98
N VAL A 51 -11.71 9.12 -6.63
CA VAL A 51 -11.33 10.36 -5.97
C VAL A 51 -11.83 10.30 -4.53
N ALA A 52 -10.90 10.29 -3.59
CA ALA A 52 -11.21 10.25 -2.18
C ALA A 52 -11.54 11.66 -1.68
N ASP A 53 -12.68 11.79 -0.99
CA ASP A 53 -13.07 12.99 -0.24
C ASP A 53 -12.68 12.77 1.22
N ARG A 54 -11.40 12.91 1.50
CA ARG A 54 -10.80 12.66 2.81
C ARG A 54 -9.63 13.62 3.02
N GLU A 55 -9.53 14.17 4.22
CA GLU A 55 -8.37 14.94 4.63
C GLU A 55 -7.28 14.02 5.19
N ILE A 56 -6.03 14.30 4.83
CA ILE A 56 -4.84 13.66 5.36
C ILE A 56 -4.09 14.70 6.19
N THR A 57 -4.29 14.66 7.50
CA THR A 57 -3.83 15.70 8.42
C THR A 57 -2.56 15.33 9.17
N ASP A 58 -2.31 14.04 9.34
CA ASP A 58 -1.20 13.48 10.09
C ASP A 58 -0.74 12.13 9.51
N GLU A 59 0.33 11.60 10.04
CA GLU A 59 0.96 10.32 9.66
C GLU A 59 -0.01 9.14 9.85
N LYS A 60 -0.84 9.17 10.90
CA LYS A 60 -1.80 8.10 11.17
C LYS A 60 -2.88 8.05 10.10
N SER A 61 -3.49 9.20 9.81
CA SER A 61 -4.53 9.30 8.77
C SER A 61 -4.01 8.95 7.39
N ALA A 62 -2.72 9.25 7.12
CA ALA A 62 -2.04 8.86 5.90
C ALA A 62 -1.86 7.34 5.78
N ARG A 63 -1.38 6.67 6.85
CA ARG A 63 -1.26 5.20 6.89
C ARG A 63 -2.62 4.52 6.74
N GLU A 64 -3.63 4.99 7.44
CA GLU A 64 -5.00 4.48 7.31
C GLU A 64 -5.52 4.64 5.87
N PHE A 65 -5.28 5.80 5.25
CA PHE A 65 -5.65 6.04 3.86
C PHE A 65 -4.98 5.05 2.89
N GLY A 66 -3.66 4.86 3.01
CA GLY A 66 -2.91 3.91 2.20
C GLY A 66 -3.42 2.48 2.34
N GLY A 67 -3.64 2.03 3.57
CA GLY A 67 -4.17 0.71 3.88
C GLY A 67 -5.59 0.48 3.35
N ASP A 68 -6.46 1.50 3.47
CA ASP A 68 -7.83 1.47 2.93
C ASP A 68 -7.82 1.34 1.40
N MET A 69 -6.95 2.09 0.70
CA MET A 69 -6.84 2.03 -0.76
C MET A 69 -6.31 0.67 -1.21
N TYR A 70 -5.28 0.13 -0.56
CA TYR A 70 -4.82 -1.22 -0.82
C TYR A 70 -5.96 -2.24 -0.67
N THR A 71 -6.66 -2.22 0.46
CA THR A 71 -7.74 -3.17 0.78
C THR A 71 -8.92 -3.06 -0.20
N ARG A 72 -9.23 -1.85 -0.65
CA ARG A 72 -10.31 -1.58 -1.59
C ARG A 72 -10.05 -2.17 -2.98
N PHE A 73 -8.80 -2.11 -3.43
CA PHE A 73 -8.42 -2.50 -4.79
C PHE A 73 -7.77 -3.88 -4.88
N LYS A 74 -7.31 -4.46 -3.77
CA LYS A 74 -6.84 -5.85 -3.78
C LYS A 74 -7.92 -6.77 -4.38
N ASP A 75 -7.53 -7.76 -5.11
CA ASP A 75 -8.39 -8.71 -5.82
C ASP A 75 -9.23 -8.09 -6.99
N LYS A 76 -9.00 -6.82 -7.36
CA LYS A 76 -9.74 -6.15 -8.45
C LYS A 76 -8.84 -5.65 -9.56
N VAL A 77 -7.64 -5.20 -9.22
CA VAL A 77 -6.71 -4.62 -10.19
C VAL A 77 -5.31 -5.20 -10.01
N THR A 78 -4.54 -5.20 -11.09
CA THR A 78 -3.14 -5.62 -11.08
C THR A 78 -2.18 -4.47 -10.82
N GLU A 79 -2.58 -3.24 -11.17
CA GLU A 79 -1.80 -2.04 -10.90
C GLU A 79 -2.63 -1.00 -10.14
N LEU A 80 -2.06 -0.45 -9.07
CA LEU A 80 -2.64 0.63 -8.28
C LEU A 80 -1.67 1.81 -8.24
N GLU A 81 -2.15 2.98 -8.66
CA GLU A 81 -1.41 4.23 -8.50
C GLU A 81 -2.19 5.18 -7.57
N ILE A 82 -1.51 5.73 -6.57
CA ILE A 82 -2.03 6.73 -5.64
C ILE A 82 -1.26 8.03 -5.90
N ASP A 83 -1.93 9.02 -6.47
CA ASP A 83 -1.34 10.31 -6.80
C ASP A 83 -2.05 11.42 -6.04
N VAL A 84 -1.51 11.77 -4.89
CA VAL A 84 -2.08 12.75 -3.98
C VAL A 84 -1.05 13.82 -3.63
N ASP A 85 -1.52 15.06 -3.41
CA ASP A 85 -0.66 16.14 -2.93
C ASP A 85 -0.66 16.14 -1.39
N SER A 86 0.32 15.47 -0.83
CA SER A 86 0.47 15.36 0.62
C SER A 86 1.94 15.29 1.01
N LYS A 87 2.29 15.96 2.09
CA LYS A 87 3.62 15.81 2.71
C LYS A 87 3.80 14.43 3.36
N PHE A 88 2.73 13.66 3.50
CA PHE A 88 2.71 12.34 4.13
C PHE A 88 2.69 11.19 3.12
N VAL A 89 3.21 11.38 1.89
CA VAL A 89 3.20 10.32 0.86
C VAL A 89 3.95 9.06 1.30
N ASN A 90 4.98 9.21 2.10
CA ASN A 90 5.73 8.09 2.66
C ASN A 90 4.89 7.28 3.65
N ASP A 91 4.11 7.96 4.49
CA ASP A 91 3.19 7.29 5.43
C ASP A 91 2.03 6.59 4.68
N ILE A 92 1.57 7.15 3.55
CA ILE A 92 0.61 6.48 2.68
C ILE A 92 1.22 5.18 2.13
N GLN A 93 2.45 5.24 1.65
CA GLN A 93 3.19 4.06 1.18
C GLN A 93 3.34 3.03 2.29
N GLU A 94 3.61 3.48 3.52
CA GLU A 94 3.67 2.63 4.70
C GLU A 94 2.34 1.90 4.95
N GLY A 95 1.25 2.62 4.92
CA GLY A 95 -0.07 2.03 5.07
C GLY A 95 -0.39 0.97 4.01
N VAL A 96 -0.02 1.23 2.75
CA VAL A 96 -0.12 0.27 1.64
C VAL A 96 0.67 -1.00 1.95
N ALA A 97 1.94 -0.88 2.32
CA ALA A 97 2.81 -2.03 2.58
C ALA A 97 2.33 -2.83 3.80
N MET A 98 1.93 -2.16 4.87
CA MET A 98 1.38 -2.83 6.07
C MET A 98 0.11 -3.62 5.76
N ALA A 99 -0.77 -3.11 4.90
CA ALA A 99 -1.99 -3.80 4.48
C ALA A 99 -1.72 -4.95 3.50
N GLY A 100 -0.61 -4.85 2.74
CA GLY A 100 -0.19 -5.85 1.75
C GLY A 100 0.44 -7.10 2.34
N TYR A 101 0.91 -7.04 3.59
CA TYR A 101 1.58 -8.16 4.20
C TYR A 101 0.67 -9.37 4.39
N VAL A 102 1.12 -10.50 3.88
CA VAL A 102 0.45 -11.80 4.07
C VAL A 102 1.49 -12.90 4.28
N PHE A 103 1.46 -13.54 5.45
CA PHE A 103 2.29 -14.72 5.71
C PHE A 103 1.76 -15.94 4.95
N GLN A 104 2.47 -16.37 3.91
CA GLN A 104 2.02 -17.45 3.02
C GLN A 104 2.97 -18.66 2.98
N ARG A 105 4.08 -18.63 3.72
CA ARG A 105 5.18 -19.61 3.61
C ARG A 105 4.74 -21.07 3.68
N TYR A 106 3.69 -21.36 4.45
CA TYR A 106 3.20 -22.74 4.67
C TYR A 106 1.79 -22.97 4.10
N LYS A 107 1.24 -21.99 3.38
CA LYS A 107 -0.10 -22.15 2.79
C LYS A 107 -0.01 -22.86 1.44
N THR A 108 -0.86 -23.85 1.23
CA THR A 108 -1.09 -24.41 -0.10
C THR A 108 -1.64 -23.34 -1.01
N LYS A 109 -1.23 -23.33 -2.29
CA LYS A 109 -1.76 -22.37 -3.27
C LYS A 109 -3.29 -22.44 -3.28
N PRO A 110 -4.01 -21.31 -3.22
CA PRO A 110 -5.46 -21.30 -3.31
C PRO A 110 -5.90 -21.87 -4.67
N LYS A 111 -7.04 -22.59 -4.70
CA LYS A 111 -7.60 -23.16 -5.93
C LYS A 111 -7.96 -22.06 -6.95
N ASP A 112 -8.42 -20.91 -6.44
CA ASP A 112 -8.71 -19.73 -7.27
C ASP A 112 -7.57 -18.73 -7.12
N PRO A 113 -6.85 -18.39 -8.20
CA PRO A 113 -5.82 -17.37 -8.16
C PRO A 113 -6.50 -16.01 -7.88
N LYS A 114 -6.22 -15.46 -6.71
CA LYS A 114 -6.58 -14.07 -6.44
C LYS A 114 -5.78 -13.17 -7.36
N ILE A 115 -6.39 -12.07 -7.78
CA ILE A 115 -5.67 -11.01 -8.47
C ILE A 115 -4.73 -10.37 -7.45
N TRP A 116 -3.42 -10.48 -7.67
CA TRP A 116 -2.41 -9.83 -6.86
C TRP A 116 -1.95 -8.56 -7.56
N PHE A 117 -1.63 -7.56 -6.78
CA PHE A 117 -0.95 -6.40 -7.35
C PHE A 117 0.39 -6.82 -7.94
N GLU A 118 0.58 -6.54 -9.21
CA GLU A 118 1.89 -6.60 -9.87
C GLU A 118 2.69 -5.34 -9.55
N LYS A 119 1.98 -4.22 -9.36
CA LYS A 119 2.58 -2.93 -9.04
C LYS A 119 1.65 -2.08 -8.17
N VAL A 120 2.20 -1.54 -7.09
CA VAL A 120 1.57 -0.45 -6.33
C VAL A 120 2.56 0.71 -6.29
N ASN A 121 2.10 1.90 -6.69
CA ASN A 121 2.90 3.11 -6.77
C ASN A 121 2.20 4.24 -6.01
N VAL A 122 2.87 4.81 -5.02
CA VAL A 122 2.47 6.08 -4.40
C VAL A 122 3.39 7.15 -4.94
N VAL A 123 2.84 8.07 -5.73
CA VAL A 123 3.62 9.08 -6.45
C VAL A 123 4.32 10.01 -5.47
N GLY A 124 5.64 10.13 -5.62
CA GLY A 124 6.48 10.95 -4.76
C GLY A 124 6.91 10.29 -3.46
N ALA A 125 6.49 9.05 -3.18
CA ALA A 125 7.00 8.31 -2.03
C ALA A 125 8.39 7.75 -2.32
N GLU A 126 9.25 7.80 -1.31
CA GLU A 126 10.57 7.18 -1.33
C GLU A 126 10.48 5.77 -0.72
N SER A 127 11.32 4.86 -1.21
CA SER A 127 11.40 3.52 -0.62
C SER A 127 12.16 3.61 0.72
N TYR A 128 11.49 3.29 1.82
CA TYR A 128 12.12 3.17 3.14
C TYR A 128 12.32 1.70 3.49
N GLY A 129 13.54 1.34 3.87
CA GLY A 129 13.87 -0.01 4.32
C GLY A 129 13.20 -0.45 5.64
N ILE A 130 12.38 0.42 6.24
CA ILE A 130 11.59 0.10 7.43
C ILE A 130 10.57 -1.02 7.17
N TYR A 131 10.07 -1.15 5.94
CA TYR A 131 9.12 -2.22 5.57
C TYR A 131 9.73 -3.59 5.67
N ASP A 132 10.93 -3.77 5.13
CA ASP A 132 11.64 -5.03 5.17
C ASP A 132 11.86 -5.47 6.62
N SER A 133 12.11 -4.49 7.49
CA SER A 133 12.26 -4.72 8.94
C SER A 133 10.95 -5.12 9.60
N ILE A 134 9.84 -4.46 9.24
CA ILE A 134 8.50 -4.79 9.76
C ILE A 134 8.05 -6.17 9.24
N GLU A 135 8.27 -6.46 7.97
CA GLU A 135 7.95 -7.78 7.39
C GLU A 135 8.75 -8.89 8.06
N LEU A 136 10.06 -8.69 8.26
CA LEU A 136 10.90 -9.64 8.98
C LEU A 136 10.36 -9.90 10.40
N ALA A 137 10.00 -8.85 11.13
CA ALA A 137 9.45 -8.98 12.48
C ALA A 137 8.13 -9.76 12.48
N ARG A 138 7.21 -9.44 11.53
CA ARG A 138 5.92 -10.12 11.37
C ARG A 138 6.11 -11.58 10.94
N ASP A 139 7.06 -11.87 10.06
CA ASP A 139 7.43 -13.21 9.66
C ASP A 139 7.90 -14.03 10.86
N LEU A 140 8.80 -13.47 11.66
CA LEU A 140 9.31 -14.15 12.86
C LEU A 140 8.18 -14.47 13.87
N VAL A 141 7.22 -13.55 14.05
CA VAL A 141 6.06 -13.78 14.93
C VAL A 141 5.09 -14.82 14.35
N SER A 142 4.97 -14.89 13.03
CA SER A 142 4.03 -15.78 12.33
C SER A 142 4.56 -17.20 12.12
N GLU A 143 5.87 -17.43 12.35
CA GLU A 143 6.48 -18.74 12.20
C GLU A 143 6.00 -19.72 13.27
N PRO A 144 5.69 -20.97 12.90
CA PRO A 144 5.36 -22.02 13.88
C PRO A 144 6.53 -22.32 14.80
N GLY A 145 6.25 -22.63 16.08
CA GLY A 145 7.28 -22.89 17.11
C GLY A 145 8.19 -24.09 16.82
N ASN A 146 7.74 -25.05 16.00
CA ASN A 146 8.58 -26.18 15.54
C ASN A 146 9.59 -25.75 14.46
N VAL A 147 9.42 -24.59 13.85
CA VAL A 147 10.35 -24.01 12.87
C VAL A 147 11.19 -22.92 13.53
N LEU A 148 10.54 -22.02 14.28
CA LEU A 148 11.20 -20.92 14.96
C LEU A 148 11.36 -21.22 16.45
N PHE A 149 12.34 -22.02 16.79
CA PHE A 149 12.78 -22.23 18.17
C PHE A 149 13.90 -21.24 18.55
N PRO A 150 14.26 -21.08 19.82
CA PRO A 150 15.15 -20.00 20.27
C PRO A 150 16.48 -19.89 19.53
N ALA A 151 17.14 -21.01 19.24
CA ALA A 151 18.41 -20.99 18.50
C ALA A 151 18.25 -20.55 17.04
N GLU A 152 17.17 -20.96 16.37
CA GLU A 152 16.87 -20.54 15.00
C GLU A 152 16.46 -19.04 14.95
N TYR A 153 15.69 -18.56 15.94
CA TYR A 153 15.42 -17.14 16.08
C TYR A 153 16.71 -16.33 16.19
N ALA A 154 17.60 -16.74 17.11
CA ALA A 154 18.88 -16.07 17.31
C ALA A 154 19.75 -16.06 16.03
N ARG A 155 19.76 -17.19 15.29
CA ARG A 155 20.46 -17.31 14.02
C ARG A 155 19.90 -16.35 12.96
N ARG A 156 18.57 -16.30 12.77
CA ARG A 156 17.93 -15.42 11.78
C ARG A 156 18.12 -13.95 12.14
N ALA A 157 17.93 -13.59 13.40
CA ALA A 157 18.16 -12.24 13.88
C ALA A 157 19.63 -11.82 13.67
N LYS A 158 20.57 -12.71 13.96
CA LYS A 158 21.99 -12.43 13.72
C LYS A 158 22.28 -12.17 12.25
N VAL A 159 21.76 -12.98 11.33
CA VAL A 159 21.97 -12.79 9.89
C VAL A 159 21.41 -11.42 9.46
N ALA A 160 20.14 -11.15 9.71
CA ALA A 160 19.50 -9.91 9.30
C ALA A 160 20.18 -8.66 9.84
N LEU A 161 20.61 -8.68 11.09
CA LEU A 161 21.28 -7.52 11.71
C LEU A 161 22.73 -7.36 11.23
N THR A 162 23.43 -8.47 10.96
CA THR A 162 24.80 -8.43 10.44
C THR A 162 24.83 -7.87 9.02
N ASP A 163 23.84 -8.21 8.19
CA ASP A 163 23.72 -7.72 6.81
C ASP A 163 23.57 -6.19 6.72
N VAL A 164 23.06 -5.57 7.80
CA VAL A 164 22.97 -4.10 7.91
C VAL A 164 24.07 -3.50 8.81
N GLY A 165 25.14 -4.24 9.06
CA GLY A 165 26.34 -3.74 9.77
C GLY A 165 26.26 -3.76 11.31
N VAL A 166 25.24 -4.39 11.90
CA VAL A 166 25.10 -4.50 13.37
C VAL A 166 25.87 -5.71 13.89
N THR A 167 26.72 -5.52 14.88
CA THR A 167 27.42 -6.61 15.56
C THR A 167 26.49 -7.33 16.54
N VAL A 168 26.26 -8.63 16.33
CA VAL A 168 25.36 -9.43 17.17
C VAL A 168 26.13 -10.46 17.99
N LYS A 169 25.93 -10.47 19.30
CA LYS A 169 26.47 -11.43 20.22
C LYS A 169 25.36 -12.29 20.81
N VAL A 170 25.44 -13.60 20.61
CA VAL A 170 24.46 -14.56 21.16
C VAL A 170 25.06 -15.21 22.39
N TYR A 171 24.30 -15.23 23.48
CA TYR A 171 24.67 -15.92 24.73
C TYR A 171 23.83 -17.19 24.84
N HIS A 172 24.47 -18.29 25.23
CA HIS A 172 23.86 -19.62 25.42
C HIS A 172 23.69 -19.91 26.91
#